data_b486c7117b6b4a71a214637411cdb713
#
_entry.id   b486c7117b6b4a71a214637411cdb713
#
_cell.length_a   1.000
_cell.length_b   1.000
_cell.length_c   1.000
_cell.angle_alpha   90.00
_cell.angle_beta   90.00
_cell.angle_gamma   90.00
#
_symmetry.space_group_name_H-M   'P 1'
#
loop_
_entity.id
_entity.type
_entity.pdbx_description
1 polymer ?
#
loop_
_entity_poly.entity_id
_entity_poly.type
_entity_poly.pdbx_seq_one_letter_code
_entity_poly.pdbx_strand_id
1 'polypeptide(L)'
;MTSRIFSLTAMIAISCLGAFATPSVMAKEKNPSDRQSDQLRQLTVLSYHEVTQNKNSLIPNYAVTATQFKSHLDWLTKNGYQFVSVDQVLEAKSGLKKLAPKSVLLTFDDGYASFYETVFPILEQRQIPALLSIVGAWLEPTTQQKVKFGDESVSRNQMLSWTQLQQMQKSGLVEIGSHSYDLHHGILGNPQGNTQPAATTRLYDRSTRTYESDRDYAQRIQRDLVKNNQLFKQHGLKAPRAMVWPYGR
;
A
#
# COMPACT_ATOMS: atom_id res chain seq x y z
N MET A 1 96.00 -3.61 -26.06
CA MET A 1 96.12 -5.03 -25.87
C MET A 1 94.74 -5.65 -25.96
N THR A 2 94.55 -6.39 -27.05
CA THR A 2 93.72 -7.59 -27.31
C THR A 2 92.23 -7.55 -26.91
N SER A 3 91.37 -7.20 -27.85
CA SER A 3 90.56 -8.09 -28.72
C SER A 3 89.99 -9.35 -28.07
N ARG A 4 88.69 -9.43 -28.02
CA ARG A 4 87.91 -10.63 -28.45
C ARG A 4 86.47 -10.32 -28.73
N ILE A 5 86.11 -10.58 -29.99
CA ILE A 5 84.80 -10.65 -30.59
C ILE A 5 84.15 -11.95 -30.13
N PHE A 6 82.93 -11.92 -29.69
CA PHE A 6 82.05 -13.10 -29.69
C PHE A 6 80.70 -12.74 -30.35
N SER A 7 80.55 -13.39 -31.49
CA SER A 7 79.29 -13.50 -32.22
C SER A 7 78.26 -14.29 -31.39
N LEU A 8 77.09 -13.83 -31.28
CA LEU A 8 75.99 -14.65 -30.79
C LEU A 8 74.74 -14.46 -31.66
N THR A 9 74.42 -15.59 -32.23
CA THR A 9 73.34 -15.87 -33.17
C THR A 9 71.99 -15.51 -32.60
N ALA A 10 71.17 -14.77 -33.33
CA ALA A 10 69.82 -14.45 -33.00
C ALA A 10 68.90 -15.67 -33.13
N MET A 11 68.27 -16.09 -32.07
CA MET A 11 67.17 -17.05 -32.06
C MET A 11 65.85 -16.25 -31.96
N ILE A 12 65.04 -16.23 -33.03
CA ILE A 12 63.74 -15.66 -33.09
C ILE A 12 62.76 -16.63 -32.41
N ALA A 13 62.28 -16.28 -31.19
CA ALA A 13 61.19 -16.98 -30.55
C ALA A 13 59.89 -16.30 -30.94
N ILE A 14 59.09 -16.95 -31.78
CA ILE A 14 57.71 -16.52 -32.05
C ILE A 14 56.85 -16.91 -30.86
N SER A 15 56.51 -15.94 -29.98
CA SER A 15 55.55 -16.13 -28.94
C SER A 15 54.13 -15.86 -29.50
N CYS A 16 53.37 -16.93 -29.71
CA CYS A 16 51.94 -16.85 -29.96
C CYS A 16 51.26 -16.31 -28.70
N LEU A 17 50.89 -15.02 -28.66
CA LEU A 17 49.93 -14.48 -27.70
C LEU A 17 48.54 -15.03 -28.05
N GLY A 18 48.16 -16.12 -27.38
CA GLY A 18 46.78 -16.56 -27.34
C GLY A 18 45.96 -15.52 -26.54
N ALA A 19 45.15 -14.73 -27.23
CA ALA A 19 44.15 -13.90 -26.60
C ALA A 19 43.10 -14.82 -25.95
N PHE A 20 43.21 -15.01 -24.64
CA PHE A 20 42.09 -15.56 -23.85
C PHE A 20 40.99 -14.54 -23.83
N ALA A 21 40.02 -14.68 -24.73
CA ALA A 21 38.73 -13.99 -24.62
C ALA A 21 38.02 -14.55 -23.37
N THR A 22 38.02 -13.77 -22.30
CA THR A 22 37.14 -14.05 -21.15
C THR A 22 35.70 -13.96 -21.66
N PRO A 23 34.86 -15.00 -21.46
CA PRO A 23 33.47 -14.89 -21.83
C PRO A 23 32.85 -13.78 -20.95
N SER A 24 32.51 -12.66 -21.57
CA SER A 24 31.61 -11.70 -20.95
C SER A 24 30.32 -12.43 -20.63
N VAL A 25 30.10 -12.72 -19.35
CA VAL A 25 28.80 -13.17 -18.87
C VAL A 25 27.84 -12.00 -19.13
N MET A 26 27.19 -12.03 -20.29
CA MET A 26 26.08 -11.11 -20.54
C MET A 26 25.06 -11.42 -19.48
N ALA A 27 24.88 -10.47 -18.53
CA ALA A 27 23.83 -10.53 -17.57
C ALA A 27 22.51 -10.62 -18.36
N LYS A 28 21.79 -11.74 -18.19
CA LYS A 28 20.53 -12.00 -18.86
C LYS A 28 19.61 -10.84 -18.59
N GLU A 29 19.21 -10.11 -19.60
CA GLU A 29 18.31 -8.97 -19.45
C GLU A 29 17.01 -9.46 -18.81
N LYS A 30 16.68 -8.91 -17.63
CA LYS A 30 15.45 -9.29 -16.92
C LYS A 30 14.24 -8.92 -17.77
N ASN A 31 13.26 -9.81 -17.84
CA ASN A 31 11.97 -9.53 -18.47
C ASN A 31 11.35 -8.25 -17.89
N PRO A 32 10.57 -7.48 -18.67
CA PRO A 32 9.90 -6.29 -18.16
C PRO A 32 9.03 -6.55 -16.93
N SER A 33 8.37 -7.71 -16.87
CA SER A 33 7.59 -8.17 -15.70
C SER A 33 8.46 -8.39 -14.45
N ASP A 34 9.69 -8.91 -14.60
CA ASP A 34 10.60 -9.13 -13.49
C ASP A 34 11.19 -7.82 -12.98
N ARG A 35 11.47 -6.87 -13.86
CA ARG A 35 11.91 -5.51 -13.49
C ARG A 35 10.83 -4.76 -12.72
N GLN A 36 9.57 -4.91 -13.11
CA GLN A 36 8.42 -4.31 -12.48
C GLN A 36 8.19 -4.86 -11.06
N SER A 37 8.28 -6.19 -10.89
CA SER A 37 8.18 -6.82 -9.57
C SER A 37 9.31 -6.39 -8.63
N ASP A 38 10.54 -6.26 -9.12
CA ASP A 38 11.70 -5.82 -8.32
C ASP A 38 11.58 -4.36 -7.84
N GLN A 39 10.95 -3.48 -8.61
CA GLN A 39 10.72 -2.09 -8.21
C GLN A 39 9.76 -1.99 -7.02
N LEU A 40 8.68 -2.77 -7.04
CA LEU A 40 7.70 -2.77 -5.95
C LEU A 40 8.19 -3.48 -4.69
N ARG A 41 9.16 -4.40 -4.79
CA ARG A 41 9.82 -5.04 -3.63
C ARG A 41 10.62 -4.06 -2.78
N GLN A 42 10.97 -2.89 -3.31
CA GLN A 42 11.69 -1.84 -2.58
C GLN A 42 10.74 -0.86 -1.89
N LEU A 43 9.43 -0.96 -2.14
CA LEU A 43 8.43 -0.12 -1.51
C LEU A 43 8.08 -0.67 -0.13
N THR A 44 8.26 0.14 0.90
CA THR A 44 7.70 -0.11 2.22
C THR A 44 6.30 0.51 2.29
N VAL A 45 5.31 -0.24 2.73
CA VAL A 45 3.98 0.28 3.03
C VAL A 45 3.81 0.27 4.54
N LEU A 46 3.51 1.44 5.13
CA LEU A 46 3.21 1.58 6.55
C LEU A 46 1.73 1.92 6.70
N SER A 47 0.98 1.00 7.33
CA SER A 47 -0.44 1.17 7.58
C SER A 47 -0.69 1.67 8.99
N TYR A 48 -1.54 2.67 9.10
CA TYR A 48 -2.09 3.23 10.32
C TYR A 48 -3.62 3.15 10.26
N HIS A 49 -4.26 3.21 11.42
CA HIS A 49 -5.71 3.33 11.53
C HIS A 49 -6.03 4.65 12.23
N GLU A 50 -6.00 4.67 13.54
CA GLU A 50 -6.30 5.86 14.32
C GLU A 50 -5.03 6.56 14.82
N VAL A 51 -4.98 7.89 14.65
CA VAL A 51 -3.94 8.75 15.25
C VAL A 51 -4.62 9.76 16.16
N THR A 52 -4.50 9.59 17.46
CA THR A 52 -5.21 10.41 18.43
C THR A 52 -4.38 11.55 18.99
N GLN A 53 -5.03 12.64 19.39
CA GLN A 53 -4.39 13.74 20.12
C GLN A 53 -4.04 13.37 21.56
N ASN A 54 -4.82 12.47 22.16
CA ASN A 54 -4.71 12.05 23.55
C ASN A 54 -4.82 10.52 23.66
N LYS A 55 -4.81 9.99 24.89
CA LYS A 55 -4.87 8.54 25.13
C LYS A 55 -6.25 7.90 24.90
N ASN A 56 -7.28 8.69 24.62
CA ASN A 56 -8.63 8.19 24.38
C ASN A 56 -8.77 7.79 22.92
N SER A 57 -8.57 6.52 22.63
CA SER A 57 -8.69 5.92 21.31
C SER A 57 -9.97 5.12 21.20
N LEU A 58 -10.55 5.12 19.99
CA LEU A 58 -11.68 4.25 19.62
C LEU A 58 -11.22 2.79 19.49
N ILE A 59 -9.98 2.60 19.06
CA ILE A 59 -9.37 1.30 18.78
C ILE A 59 -7.98 1.21 19.40
N PRO A 60 -7.83 1.14 20.73
CA PRO A 60 -6.55 1.30 21.44
C PRO A 60 -5.43 0.38 20.92
N ASN A 61 -5.76 -0.82 20.46
CA ASN A 61 -4.79 -1.79 19.95
C ASN A 61 -4.25 -1.44 18.55
N TYR A 62 -4.89 -0.53 17.82
CA TYR A 62 -4.55 -0.12 16.46
C TYR A 62 -4.31 1.38 16.34
N ALA A 63 -4.16 2.08 17.48
CA ALA A 63 -3.96 3.51 17.52
C ALA A 63 -2.55 3.90 17.94
N VAL A 64 -2.11 5.05 17.43
CA VAL A 64 -0.92 5.75 17.91
C VAL A 64 -1.27 7.18 18.27
N THR A 65 -0.49 7.79 19.17
CA THR A 65 -0.65 9.21 19.47
C THR A 65 -0.04 10.09 18.38
N ALA A 66 -0.49 11.33 18.25
CA ALA A 66 0.09 12.32 17.36
C ALA A 66 1.61 12.51 17.59
N THR A 67 2.05 12.42 18.84
CA THR A 67 3.48 12.50 19.20
C THR A 67 4.26 11.31 18.64
N GLN A 68 3.72 10.09 18.81
CA GLN A 68 4.34 8.88 18.23
C GLN A 68 4.37 8.95 16.71
N PHE A 69 3.27 9.35 16.08
CA PHE A 69 3.22 9.48 14.63
C PHE A 69 4.26 10.48 14.11
N LYS A 70 4.38 11.66 14.72
CA LYS A 70 5.45 12.62 14.38
C LYS A 70 6.85 12.03 14.54
N SER A 71 7.09 11.29 15.63
CA SER A 71 8.37 10.63 15.86
C SER A 71 8.69 9.55 14.81
N HIS A 72 7.67 8.82 14.33
CA HIS A 72 7.85 7.87 13.23
C HIS A 72 8.27 8.59 11.93
N LEU A 73 7.60 9.70 11.58
CA LEU A 73 7.96 10.50 10.41
C LEU A 73 9.37 11.06 10.52
N ASP A 74 9.75 11.58 11.69
CA ASP A 74 11.09 12.13 11.94
C ASP A 74 12.16 11.06 11.81
N TRP A 75 11.92 9.86 12.37
CA TRP A 75 12.84 8.74 12.25
C TRP A 75 13.01 8.30 10.79
N LEU A 76 11.91 8.16 10.04
CA LEU A 76 11.95 7.78 8.62
C LEU A 76 12.77 8.79 7.83
N THR A 77 12.47 10.09 7.98
CA THR A 77 13.19 11.17 7.28
C THR A 77 14.68 11.15 7.63
N LYS A 78 15.04 11.06 8.93
CA LYS A 78 16.43 11.00 9.40
C LYS A 78 17.20 9.81 8.84
N ASN A 79 16.51 8.69 8.60
CA ASN A 79 17.11 7.47 8.05
C ASN A 79 17.07 7.40 6.51
N GLY A 80 16.72 8.51 5.84
CA GLY A 80 16.77 8.65 4.39
C GLY A 80 15.62 7.94 3.65
N TYR A 81 14.50 7.65 4.32
CA TYR A 81 13.28 7.20 3.67
C TYR A 81 12.62 8.36 2.93
N GLN A 82 12.04 8.05 1.77
CA GLN A 82 11.34 9.00 0.92
C GLN A 82 9.86 8.65 0.85
N PHE A 83 9.00 9.59 1.26
CA PHE A 83 7.57 9.40 1.16
C PHE A 83 7.12 9.51 -0.29
N VAL A 84 6.34 8.53 -0.75
CA VAL A 84 5.87 8.46 -2.13
C VAL A 84 4.35 8.48 -2.19
N SER A 85 3.83 9.09 -3.27
CA SER A 85 2.40 9.12 -3.55
C SER A 85 1.93 7.84 -4.27
N VAL A 86 0.61 7.64 -4.32
CA VAL A 86 0.00 6.57 -5.14
C VAL A 86 0.36 6.75 -6.61
N ASP A 87 0.45 7.97 -7.13
CA ASP A 87 0.89 8.22 -8.51
C ASP A 87 2.28 7.66 -8.77
N GLN A 88 3.24 7.95 -7.90
CA GLN A 88 4.61 7.44 -8.03
C GLN A 88 4.66 5.91 -7.98
N VAL A 89 3.84 5.28 -7.12
CA VAL A 89 3.71 3.82 -7.07
C VAL A 89 3.13 3.26 -8.36
N LEU A 90 2.09 3.88 -8.92
CA LEU A 90 1.46 3.47 -10.18
C LEU A 90 2.40 3.69 -11.39
N GLU A 91 3.14 4.79 -11.42
CA GLU A 91 4.18 5.03 -12.43
C GLU A 91 5.28 3.97 -12.37
N ALA A 92 5.72 3.59 -11.17
CA ALA A 92 6.69 2.52 -11.00
C ALA A 92 6.12 1.16 -11.40
N LYS A 93 4.87 0.88 -11.06
CA LYS A 93 4.16 -0.33 -11.45
C LYS A 93 4.01 -0.43 -12.96
N SER A 94 3.81 0.66 -13.67
CA SER A 94 3.72 0.68 -15.14
C SER A 94 5.08 0.72 -15.84
N GLY A 95 6.18 0.84 -15.09
CA GLY A 95 7.53 0.94 -15.63
C GLY A 95 7.90 2.33 -16.18
N LEU A 96 7.05 3.34 -15.98
CA LEU A 96 7.31 4.71 -16.46
C LEU A 96 8.43 5.39 -15.67
N LYS A 97 8.47 5.17 -14.36
CA LYS A 97 9.51 5.72 -13.47
C LYS A 97 9.96 4.66 -12.48
N LYS A 98 11.12 4.87 -11.87
CA LYS A 98 11.62 4.01 -10.79
C LYS A 98 11.34 4.67 -9.44
N LEU A 99 10.98 3.86 -8.45
CA LEU A 99 10.97 4.32 -7.07
C LEU A 99 12.42 4.51 -6.58
N ALA A 100 12.61 5.55 -5.78
CA ALA A 100 13.88 5.74 -5.09
C ALA A 100 14.10 4.61 -4.05
N PRO A 101 15.36 4.27 -3.73
CA PRO A 101 15.64 3.40 -2.59
C PRO A 101 14.99 3.95 -1.31
N LYS A 102 14.53 3.06 -0.44
CA LYS A 102 13.83 3.41 0.81
C LYS A 102 12.56 4.24 0.59
N SER A 103 11.84 3.99 -0.51
CA SER A 103 10.51 4.57 -0.70
C SER A 103 9.51 4.01 0.30
N VAL A 104 8.70 4.88 0.89
CA VAL A 104 7.64 4.51 1.82
C VAL A 104 6.31 5.16 1.43
N LEU A 105 5.27 4.35 1.30
CA LEU A 105 3.89 4.79 1.16
C LEU A 105 3.22 4.74 2.53
N LEU A 106 2.72 5.87 2.98
CA LEU A 106 1.86 5.92 4.16
C LEU A 106 0.42 5.58 3.77
N THR A 107 -0.18 4.63 4.47
CA THR A 107 -1.59 4.29 4.31
C THR A 107 -2.34 4.43 5.62
N PHE A 108 -3.60 4.84 5.53
CA PHE A 108 -4.51 4.95 6.65
C PHE A 108 -5.81 4.30 6.26
N ASP A 109 -6.34 3.47 7.16
CA ASP A 109 -7.53 2.68 6.88
C ASP A 109 -8.75 3.19 7.65
N ASP A 110 -9.93 2.72 7.28
CA ASP A 110 -11.23 2.89 7.93
C ASP A 110 -11.92 4.25 7.72
N GLY A 111 -11.20 5.36 7.77
CA GLY A 111 -11.78 6.68 7.61
C GLY A 111 -12.22 7.34 8.91
N TYR A 112 -11.46 7.21 10.01
CA TYR A 112 -11.70 7.91 11.27
C TYR A 112 -11.54 9.43 11.13
N ALA A 113 -12.37 10.20 11.83
CA ALA A 113 -12.32 11.67 11.86
C ALA A 113 -10.93 12.19 12.32
N SER A 114 -10.27 11.45 13.19
CA SER A 114 -8.93 11.78 13.67
C SER A 114 -7.88 11.91 12.54
N PHE A 115 -8.12 11.29 11.38
CA PHE A 115 -7.24 11.51 10.22
C PHE A 115 -7.29 12.98 9.77
N TYR A 116 -8.47 13.55 9.60
CA TYR A 116 -8.62 14.96 9.20
C TYR A 116 -8.17 15.93 10.30
N GLU A 117 -8.50 15.61 11.55
CA GLU A 117 -8.25 16.51 12.68
C GLU A 117 -6.80 16.52 13.14
N THR A 118 -6.09 15.39 12.98
CA THR A 118 -4.74 15.18 13.54
C THR A 118 -3.69 14.90 12.48
N VAL A 119 -3.97 13.96 11.58
CA VAL A 119 -2.97 13.51 10.60
C VAL A 119 -2.81 14.51 9.47
N PHE A 120 -3.92 14.92 8.85
CA PHE A 120 -3.89 15.76 7.67
C PHE A 120 -3.12 17.07 7.85
N PRO A 121 -3.27 17.84 8.97
CA PRO A 121 -2.44 19.02 9.21
C PRO A 121 -0.95 18.72 9.32
N ILE A 122 -0.56 17.57 9.87
CA ILE A 122 0.85 17.14 9.93
C ILE A 122 1.38 16.84 8.54
N LEU A 123 0.59 16.15 7.71
CA LEU A 123 0.95 15.83 6.33
C LEU A 123 1.07 17.10 5.48
N GLU A 124 0.14 18.04 5.63
CA GLU A 124 0.19 19.34 4.94
C GLU A 124 1.44 20.15 5.32
N GLN A 125 1.72 20.27 6.61
CA GLN A 125 2.91 21.00 7.09
C GLN A 125 4.21 20.41 6.54
N ARG A 126 4.26 19.09 6.36
CA ARG A 126 5.46 18.35 5.92
C ARG A 126 5.47 18.03 4.43
N GLN A 127 4.40 18.34 3.71
CA GLN A 127 4.20 18.00 2.29
C GLN A 127 4.37 16.49 2.02
N ILE A 128 3.85 15.66 2.93
CA ILE A 128 3.95 14.21 2.85
C ILE A 128 2.66 13.64 2.23
N PRO A 129 2.77 12.88 1.11
CA PRO A 129 1.61 12.23 0.51
C PRO A 129 1.18 10.99 1.31
N ALA A 130 -0.11 10.66 1.22
CA ALA A 130 -0.67 9.47 1.85
C ALA A 130 -1.84 8.89 1.05
N LEU A 131 -2.13 7.61 1.29
CA LEU A 131 -3.35 6.92 0.88
C LEU A 131 -4.28 6.79 2.08
N LEU A 132 -5.52 7.26 1.95
CA LEU A 132 -6.58 7.05 2.92
C LEU A 132 -7.66 6.15 2.32
N SER A 133 -7.83 4.95 2.85
CA SER A 133 -8.80 3.97 2.36
C SER A 133 -10.03 3.93 3.26
N ILE A 134 -11.22 4.20 2.68
CA ILE A 134 -12.46 4.35 3.45
C ILE A 134 -13.42 3.16 3.24
N VAL A 135 -14.13 2.80 4.31
CA VAL A 135 -15.27 1.87 4.26
C VAL A 135 -16.54 2.66 3.94
N GLY A 136 -17.08 2.49 2.73
CA GLY A 136 -18.18 3.32 2.24
C GLY A 136 -19.44 3.27 3.12
N ALA A 137 -19.83 2.08 3.55
CA ALA A 137 -21.01 1.88 4.39
C ALA A 137 -20.92 2.60 5.74
N TRP A 138 -19.72 2.86 6.24
CA TRP A 138 -19.55 3.57 7.51
C TRP A 138 -19.76 5.08 7.39
N LEU A 139 -19.73 5.60 6.16
CA LEU A 139 -19.91 7.03 5.89
C LEU A 139 -21.34 7.41 5.45
N GLU A 140 -22.18 6.42 5.07
CA GLU A 140 -23.58 6.66 4.69
C GLU A 140 -24.52 7.01 5.85
N PRO A 141 -24.37 6.45 7.08
CA PRO A 141 -25.28 6.76 8.16
C PRO A 141 -25.31 8.25 8.49
N THR A 142 -26.45 8.72 8.99
CA THR A 142 -26.56 10.09 9.51
C THR A 142 -25.75 10.24 10.79
N THR A 143 -25.37 11.47 11.13
CA THR A 143 -24.56 11.79 12.32
C THR A 143 -25.15 11.32 13.65
N GLN A 144 -26.43 11.00 13.68
CA GLN A 144 -27.12 10.48 14.87
C GLN A 144 -27.05 8.96 15.00
N GLN A 145 -26.56 8.27 13.98
CA GLN A 145 -26.47 6.82 13.96
C GLN A 145 -25.09 6.34 14.42
N LYS A 146 -25.03 5.05 14.72
CA LYS A 146 -23.79 4.38 15.07
C LYS A 146 -23.29 3.54 13.88
N VAL A 147 -21.99 3.51 13.71
CA VAL A 147 -21.30 2.64 12.79
C VAL A 147 -20.94 1.37 13.54
N LYS A 148 -21.28 0.21 13.01
CA LYS A 148 -20.91 -1.08 13.59
C LYS A 148 -19.49 -1.45 13.13
N PHE A 149 -18.68 -1.84 14.09
CA PHE A 149 -17.31 -2.34 13.88
C PHE A 149 -17.15 -3.65 14.66
N GLY A 150 -17.34 -4.79 14.01
CA GLY A 150 -17.42 -6.09 14.71
C GLY A 150 -18.54 -6.08 15.74
N ASP A 151 -18.19 -6.36 17.00
CA ASP A 151 -19.12 -6.34 18.14
C ASP A 151 -19.25 -4.96 18.77
N GLU A 152 -18.42 -4.01 18.36
CA GLU A 152 -18.43 -2.64 18.86
C GLU A 152 -19.24 -1.70 17.95
N SER A 153 -19.56 -0.53 18.47
CA SER A 153 -20.19 0.52 17.68
C SER A 153 -19.61 1.87 18.05
N VAL A 154 -19.20 2.61 17.04
CA VAL A 154 -18.70 3.99 17.19
C VAL A 154 -19.74 4.97 16.69
N SER A 155 -19.73 6.19 17.23
CA SER A 155 -20.62 7.24 16.75
C SER A 155 -20.19 7.68 15.34
N ARG A 156 -21.16 7.96 14.47
CA ARG A 156 -20.89 8.39 13.09
C ARG A 156 -20.03 9.66 13.01
N ASN A 157 -20.14 10.54 13.98
CA ASN A 157 -19.33 11.77 14.05
C ASN A 157 -17.83 11.51 14.33
N GLN A 158 -17.47 10.29 14.71
CA GLN A 158 -16.08 9.85 14.87
C GLN A 158 -15.48 9.37 13.55
N MET A 159 -16.29 9.33 12.47
CA MET A 159 -15.86 9.03 11.12
C MET A 159 -15.81 10.31 10.28
N LEU A 160 -14.99 10.29 9.23
CA LEU A 160 -14.87 11.40 8.27
C LEU A 160 -16.20 11.76 7.62
N SER A 161 -16.37 13.02 7.29
CA SER A 161 -17.45 13.51 6.43
C SER A 161 -17.00 13.54 4.96
N TRP A 162 -17.97 13.51 4.05
CA TRP A 162 -17.70 13.62 2.60
C TRP A 162 -17.03 14.96 2.25
N THR A 163 -17.38 16.04 2.94
CA THR A 163 -16.75 17.35 2.75
C THR A 163 -15.27 17.33 3.12
N GLN A 164 -14.90 16.67 4.24
CA GLN A 164 -13.50 16.52 4.63
C GLN A 164 -12.72 15.71 3.60
N LEU A 165 -13.30 14.61 3.09
CA LEU A 165 -12.68 13.80 2.03
C LEU A 165 -12.44 14.62 0.75
N GLN A 166 -13.41 15.43 0.32
CA GLN A 166 -13.26 16.32 -0.83
C GLN A 166 -12.15 17.36 -0.63
N GLN A 167 -12.04 17.94 0.57
CA GLN A 167 -10.99 18.89 0.91
C GLN A 167 -9.60 18.24 0.83
N MET A 168 -9.44 17.06 1.43
CA MET A 168 -8.20 16.31 1.41
C MET A 168 -7.80 15.88 0.00
N GLN A 169 -8.75 15.40 -0.81
CA GLN A 169 -8.48 15.08 -2.22
C GLN A 169 -8.05 16.32 -3.01
N LYS A 170 -8.67 17.47 -2.75
CA LYS A 170 -8.35 18.74 -3.44
C LYS A 170 -6.95 19.24 -3.07
N SER A 171 -6.42 18.93 -1.90
CA SER A 171 -5.05 19.30 -1.51
C SER A 171 -3.98 18.68 -2.41
N GLY A 172 -4.30 17.56 -3.08
CA GLY A 172 -3.35 16.78 -3.88
C GLY A 172 -2.39 15.91 -3.06
N LEU A 173 -2.41 16.00 -1.72
CA LEU A 173 -1.56 15.19 -0.85
C LEU A 173 -2.19 13.84 -0.49
N VAL A 174 -3.53 13.78 -0.37
CA VAL A 174 -4.22 12.58 0.05
C VAL A 174 -4.98 11.96 -1.12
N GLU A 175 -4.57 10.76 -1.51
CA GLU A 175 -5.36 9.90 -2.37
C GLU A 175 -6.43 9.21 -1.54
N ILE A 176 -7.69 9.28 -2.00
CA ILE A 176 -8.79 8.55 -1.34
C ILE A 176 -8.95 7.20 -2.04
N GLY A 177 -8.65 6.15 -1.31
CA GLY A 177 -8.75 4.76 -1.76
C GLY A 177 -9.98 4.04 -1.21
N SER A 178 -10.22 2.83 -1.70
CA SER A 178 -11.30 1.96 -1.25
C SER A 178 -10.82 1.01 -0.17
N HIS A 179 -11.61 0.88 0.92
CA HIS A 179 -11.49 -0.19 1.91
C HIS A 179 -12.74 -1.10 1.87
N SER A 180 -13.31 -1.29 0.67
CA SER A 180 -14.61 -1.88 0.36
C SER A 180 -15.80 -0.96 0.67
N TYR A 181 -16.99 -1.36 0.19
CA TYR A 181 -18.23 -0.72 0.64
C TYR A 181 -18.62 -1.24 2.02
N ASP A 182 -18.78 -2.56 2.17
CA ASP A 182 -19.27 -3.21 3.40
C ASP A 182 -18.67 -4.60 3.63
N LEU A 183 -17.40 -4.83 3.24
CA LEU A 183 -16.72 -6.10 3.51
C LEU A 183 -15.86 -6.08 4.78
N HIS A 184 -15.92 -4.97 5.54
CA HIS A 184 -15.18 -4.84 6.80
C HIS A 184 -15.92 -5.45 7.97
N HIS A 185 -16.30 -6.72 7.82
CA HIS A 185 -16.93 -7.53 8.87
C HIS A 185 -16.56 -9.01 8.70
N GLY A 186 -16.86 -9.80 9.73
CA GLY A 186 -16.71 -11.24 9.68
C GLY A 186 -17.95 -11.93 9.15
N ILE A 187 -17.75 -13.02 8.42
CA ILE A 187 -18.81 -13.94 7.97
C ILE A 187 -18.55 -15.34 8.47
N LEU A 188 -19.57 -16.20 8.48
CA LEU A 188 -19.41 -17.60 8.81
C LEU A 188 -18.53 -18.29 7.75
N GLY A 189 -17.32 -18.70 8.15
CA GLY A 189 -16.30 -19.21 7.25
C GLY A 189 -16.22 -20.73 7.18
N ASN A 190 -16.88 -21.48 8.11
CA ASN A 190 -16.82 -22.94 8.12
C ASN A 190 -17.92 -23.60 8.98
N PRO A 191 -18.07 -24.93 8.89
CA PRO A 191 -19.04 -25.69 9.70
C PRO A 191 -18.83 -25.55 11.22
N GLN A 192 -17.59 -25.30 11.68
CA GLN A 192 -17.24 -25.18 13.09
C GLN A 192 -17.75 -23.87 13.71
N GLY A 193 -18.23 -22.95 12.90
CA GLY A 193 -18.77 -21.67 13.37
C GLY A 193 -17.76 -20.54 13.43
N ASN A 194 -16.57 -20.71 12.89
CA ASN A 194 -15.55 -19.66 12.90
C ASN A 194 -15.97 -18.51 12.00
N THR A 195 -15.84 -17.31 12.54
CA THR A 195 -15.99 -16.06 11.81
C THR A 195 -14.67 -15.70 11.11
N GLN A 196 -14.75 -15.35 9.83
CA GLN A 196 -13.59 -15.00 9.02
C GLN A 196 -13.88 -13.76 8.16
N PRO A 197 -12.84 -13.03 7.66
CA PRO A 197 -13.03 -11.80 6.91
C PRO A 197 -13.92 -11.98 5.67
N ALA A 198 -14.96 -11.18 5.53
CA ALA A 198 -15.90 -11.27 4.42
C ALA A 198 -15.25 -11.05 3.05
N ALA A 199 -14.20 -10.23 3.00
CA ALA A 199 -13.51 -9.90 1.76
C ALA A 199 -12.75 -11.09 1.14
N THR A 200 -12.25 -12.02 1.96
CA THR A 200 -11.35 -13.09 1.52
C THR A 200 -11.88 -14.51 1.77
N THR A 201 -13.11 -14.61 2.26
CA THR A 201 -13.70 -15.89 2.66
C THR A 201 -14.97 -16.19 1.86
N ARG A 202 -15.15 -17.43 1.44
CA ARG A 202 -16.44 -17.89 0.95
C ARG A 202 -17.37 -18.14 2.13
N LEU A 203 -18.61 -17.64 2.04
CA LEU A 203 -19.63 -17.84 3.04
C LEU A 203 -19.98 -19.33 3.15
N TYR A 204 -20.04 -19.87 4.38
CA TYR A 204 -20.59 -21.18 4.65
C TYR A 204 -22.07 -21.05 5.06
N ASP A 205 -22.95 -21.70 4.32
CA ASP A 205 -24.37 -21.77 4.65
C ASP A 205 -24.65 -23.01 5.49
N ARG A 206 -25.12 -22.82 6.74
CA ARG A 206 -25.46 -23.90 7.65
C ARG A 206 -26.70 -24.70 7.22
N SER A 207 -27.63 -24.06 6.51
CA SER A 207 -28.89 -24.69 6.10
C SER A 207 -28.68 -25.74 5.01
N THR A 208 -27.86 -25.40 4.02
CA THR A 208 -27.51 -26.28 2.90
C THR A 208 -26.23 -27.10 3.16
N ARG A 209 -25.46 -26.74 4.19
CA ARG A 209 -24.13 -27.30 4.50
C ARG A 209 -23.13 -27.17 3.34
N THR A 210 -23.22 -26.09 2.59
CA THR A 210 -22.36 -25.82 1.43
C THR A 210 -21.63 -24.50 1.57
N TYR A 211 -20.55 -24.36 0.82
CA TYR A 211 -19.88 -23.08 0.66
C TYR A 211 -20.44 -22.31 -0.52
N GLU A 212 -20.41 -20.99 -0.41
CA GLU A 212 -20.60 -20.07 -1.54
C GLU A 212 -19.76 -20.54 -2.74
N SER A 213 -20.34 -20.57 -3.95
CA SER A 213 -19.60 -20.93 -5.15
C SER A 213 -18.56 -19.84 -5.51
N ASP A 214 -17.55 -20.19 -6.31
CA ASP A 214 -16.57 -19.21 -6.81
C ASP A 214 -17.24 -18.06 -7.55
N ARG A 215 -18.30 -18.38 -8.31
CA ARG A 215 -19.09 -17.39 -9.04
C ARG A 215 -19.82 -16.44 -8.10
N ASP A 216 -20.49 -16.96 -7.09
CA ASP A 216 -21.27 -16.14 -6.16
C ASP A 216 -20.35 -15.28 -5.30
N TYR A 217 -19.22 -15.83 -4.84
CA TYR A 217 -18.16 -15.10 -4.16
C TYR A 217 -17.66 -13.93 -5.02
N ALA A 218 -17.25 -14.20 -6.27
CA ALA A 218 -16.77 -13.17 -7.18
C ALA A 218 -17.80 -12.08 -7.42
N GLN A 219 -19.08 -12.47 -7.60
CA GLN A 219 -20.19 -11.52 -7.77
C GLN A 219 -20.44 -10.67 -6.53
N ARG A 220 -20.33 -11.25 -5.32
CA ARG A 220 -20.48 -10.54 -4.06
C ARG A 220 -19.39 -9.47 -3.92
N ILE A 221 -18.14 -9.84 -4.15
CA ILE A 221 -17.02 -8.91 -4.13
C ILE A 221 -17.20 -7.81 -5.18
N GLN A 222 -17.55 -8.18 -6.41
CA GLN A 222 -17.75 -7.21 -7.49
C GLN A 222 -18.87 -6.21 -7.17
N ARG A 223 -20.03 -6.68 -6.67
CA ARG A 223 -21.14 -5.78 -6.29
C ARG A 223 -20.74 -4.78 -5.21
N ASP A 224 -19.98 -5.23 -4.22
CA ASP A 224 -19.49 -4.36 -3.15
C ASP A 224 -18.56 -3.27 -3.69
N LEU A 225 -17.55 -3.64 -4.50
CA LEU A 225 -16.61 -2.68 -5.07
C LEU A 225 -17.28 -1.70 -6.04
N VAL A 226 -18.23 -2.16 -6.84
CA VAL A 226 -19.02 -1.29 -7.73
C VAL A 226 -19.85 -0.30 -6.92
N LYS A 227 -20.48 -0.76 -5.82
CA LYS A 227 -21.24 0.12 -4.95
C LYS A 227 -20.36 1.19 -4.31
N ASN A 228 -19.18 0.82 -3.84
CA ASN A 228 -18.23 1.80 -3.29
C ASN A 228 -17.79 2.83 -4.34
N ASN A 229 -17.50 2.41 -5.57
CA ASN A 229 -17.16 3.33 -6.67
C ASN A 229 -18.30 4.29 -7.01
N GLN A 230 -19.55 3.81 -6.99
CA GLN A 230 -20.73 4.66 -7.20
C GLN A 230 -20.86 5.69 -6.08
N LEU A 231 -20.63 5.30 -4.84
CA LEU A 231 -20.68 6.18 -3.68
C LEU A 231 -19.63 7.30 -3.78
N PHE A 232 -18.38 6.98 -4.16
CA PHE A 232 -17.34 7.98 -4.44
C PHE A 232 -17.83 9.01 -5.47
N LYS A 233 -18.37 8.53 -6.59
CA LYS A 233 -18.88 9.40 -7.65
C LYS A 233 -20.03 10.29 -7.18
N GLN A 234 -20.99 9.74 -6.42
CA GLN A 234 -22.13 10.47 -5.88
C GLN A 234 -21.70 11.63 -4.98
N HIS A 235 -20.60 11.45 -4.25
CA HIS A 235 -20.03 12.47 -3.38
C HIS A 235 -18.90 13.28 -4.01
N GLY A 236 -18.78 13.30 -5.35
CA GLY A 236 -17.82 14.15 -6.07
C GLY A 236 -16.36 13.79 -5.85
N LEU A 237 -16.06 12.58 -5.37
CA LEU A 237 -14.71 12.06 -5.28
C LEU A 237 -14.29 11.41 -6.60
N LYS A 238 -12.98 11.39 -6.85
CA LYS A 238 -12.41 10.58 -7.95
C LYS A 238 -12.66 9.10 -7.67
N ALA A 239 -12.79 8.30 -8.72
CA ALA A 239 -12.83 6.85 -8.58
C ALA A 239 -11.55 6.36 -7.88
N PRO A 240 -11.65 5.48 -6.88
CA PRO A 240 -10.48 4.97 -6.17
C PRO A 240 -9.59 4.16 -7.10
N ARG A 241 -8.30 4.44 -7.08
CA ARG A 241 -7.29 3.73 -7.89
C ARG A 241 -6.52 2.70 -7.07
N ALA A 242 -6.73 2.70 -5.76
CA ALA A 242 -6.14 1.75 -4.82
C ALA A 242 -7.25 1.10 -3.98
N MET A 243 -7.08 -0.18 -3.73
CA MET A 243 -7.89 -0.98 -2.82
C MET A 243 -6.99 -1.52 -1.71
N VAL A 244 -7.36 -1.29 -0.47
CA VAL A 244 -6.79 -1.94 0.70
C VAL A 244 -7.83 -2.95 1.19
N TRP A 245 -7.45 -4.21 1.30
CA TRP A 245 -8.38 -5.27 1.75
C TRP A 245 -8.57 -5.20 3.26
N PRO A 246 -9.84 -5.21 3.75
CA PRO A 246 -10.12 -5.30 5.18
C PRO A 246 -9.44 -6.50 5.83
N TYR A 247 -8.89 -6.30 7.03
CA TYR A 247 -8.15 -7.30 7.83
C TYR A 247 -6.85 -7.80 7.18
N GLY A 248 -6.44 -7.21 6.08
CA GLY A 248 -5.31 -7.69 5.33
C GLY A 248 -5.60 -9.02 4.64
N ARG A 249 -4.54 -9.82 4.46
CA ARG A 249 -4.62 -11.08 3.75
C ARG A 249 -4.23 -12.24 4.65
#